data_3afe19ed25ddb572b1a264c3d0c8e4f0
#
_entry.id   3afe19ed25ddb572b1a264c3d0c8e4f0
#
_cell.length_a   1.000
_cell.length_b   1.000
_cell.length_c   1.000
_cell.angle_alpha   90.00
_cell.angle_beta   90.00
_cell.angle_gamma   90.00
#
_symmetry.space_group_name_H-M   'P 1'
#
loop_
_entity.id
_entity.type
_entity.pdbx_description
1 polymer ?
#
loop_
_entity_poly.entity_id
_entity_poly.type
_entity_poly.pdbx_seq_one_letter_code
_entity_poly.pdbx_strand_id
1 'polypeptide(L)'
;MKLPNEHSIEDQVSPVSLAILQSAIHNNAKGKGFYEGVDLQGPPNKELVSSLVANLHGEVSEFWEAFRNGKLSEPCDKAEKMDELGLTTLTCAEEELADIVIRAFDAAGALRIDLGRAIIVKHNYNTTRSHRHGGKQA
;
A
#
# COMPACT_ATOMS: atom_id res chain seq x y z
N MET A 1 0.32 -29.39 -9.62
CA MET A 1 1.57 -30.07 -9.22
C MET A 1 2.57 -29.00 -8.80
N LYS A 2 3.00 -28.99 -7.55
CA LYS A 2 4.09 -28.10 -7.11
C LYS A 2 5.38 -28.59 -7.73
N LEU A 3 6.12 -27.72 -8.39
CA LEU A 3 7.47 -28.02 -8.85
C LEU A 3 8.38 -28.23 -7.63
N PRO A 4 9.31 -29.19 -7.65
CA PRO A 4 10.04 -29.63 -6.46
C PRO A 4 10.94 -28.59 -5.78
N ASN A 5 11.10 -27.38 -6.34
CA ASN A 5 12.00 -26.34 -5.86
C ASN A 5 11.35 -24.95 -5.74
N GLU A 6 10.03 -24.85 -5.85
CA GLU A 6 9.35 -23.57 -5.61
C GLU A 6 8.90 -23.48 -4.16
N HIS A 7 9.66 -22.77 -3.35
CA HIS A 7 9.16 -22.31 -2.07
C HIS A 7 7.94 -21.42 -2.31
N SER A 8 6.85 -21.68 -1.60
CA SER A 8 5.68 -20.79 -1.68
C SER A 8 6.06 -19.41 -1.16
N ILE A 9 5.34 -18.38 -1.59
CA ILE A 9 5.62 -17.01 -1.11
C ILE A 9 5.44 -16.92 0.41
N GLU A 10 4.60 -17.75 1.02
CA GLU A 10 4.41 -17.81 2.46
C GLU A 10 5.68 -18.25 3.21
N ASP A 11 6.53 -19.07 2.58
CA ASP A 11 7.80 -19.50 3.16
C ASP A 11 8.86 -18.39 3.11
N GLN A 12 8.68 -17.40 2.28
CA GLN A 12 9.66 -16.31 2.03
C GLN A 12 9.22 -14.98 2.66
N VAL A 13 7.93 -14.71 2.72
CA VAL A 13 7.36 -13.47 3.25
C VAL A 13 6.57 -13.78 4.51
N SER A 14 6.96 -13.15 5.62
CA SER A 14 6.27 -13.33 6.89
C SER A 14 4.95 -12.56 6.93
N PRO A 15 3.78 -13.24 7.05
CA PRO A 15 2.50 -12.56 7.28
C PRO A 15 2.49 -11.72 8.55
N VAL A 16 3.25 -12.12 9.57
CA VAL A 16 3.39 -11.39 10.84
C VAL A 16 4.09 -10.05 10.61
N SER A 17 5.15 -10.01 9.81
CA SER A 17 5.86 -8.76 9.48
C SER A 17 4.97 -7.79 8.72
N LEU A 18 4.15 -8.27 7.80
CA LEU A 18 3.18 -7.42 7.07
C LEU A 18 2.09 -6.89 8.01
N ALA A 19 1.62 -7.69 8.95
CA ALA A 19 0.65 -7.24 9.96
C ALA A 19 1.23 -6.17 10.89
N ILE A 20 2.50 -6.30 11.28
CA ILE A 20 3.21 -5.29 12.07
C ILE A 20 3.32 -3.99 11.29
N LEU A 21 3.69 -4.05 10.02
CA LEU A 21 3.78 -2.88 9.15
C LEU A 21 2.41 -2.19 9.03
N GLN A 22 1.34 -2.93 8.79
CA GLN A 22 -0.03 -2.40 8.73
C GLN A 22 -0.41 -1.69 10.03
N SER A 23 -0.15 -2.30 11.17
CA SER A 23 -0.45 -1.71 12.48
C SER A 23 0.33 -0.43 12.72
N ALA A 24 1.62 -0.39 12.37
CA ALA A 24 2.45 0.80 12.50
C ALA A 24 1.91 1.95 11.65
N ILE A 25 1.55 1.68 10.40
CA ILE A 25 1.00 2.66 9.46
C ILE A 25 -0.34 3.21 9.99
N HIS A 26 -1.27 2.32 10.34
CA HIS A 26 -2.60 2.73 10.80
C HIS A 26 -2.55 3.46 12.15
N ASN A 27 -1.72 3.00 13.08
CA ASN A 27 -1.54 3.67 14.36
C ASN A 27 -0.93 5.07 14.20
N ASN A 28 -0.01 5.25 13.26
CA ASN A 28 0.51 6.58 12.94
C ASN A 28 -0.59 7.50 12.40
N ALA A 29 -1.42 7.03 11.47
CA ALA A 29 -2.55 7.80 10.93
C ALA A 29 -3.54 8.20 12.03
N LYS A 30 -3.89 7.28 12.92
CA LYS A 30 -4.74 7.57 14.07
C LYS A 30 -4.09 8.61 15.00
N GLY A 31 -2.82 8.44 15.30
CA GLY A 31 -2.07 9.38 16.17
C GLY A 31 -1.93 10.78 15.57
N LYS A 32 -2.00 10.91 14.26
CA LYS A 32 -1.97 12.20 13.54
C LYS A 32 -3.35 12.83 13.37
N GLY A 33 -4.40 12.24 13.92
CA GLY A 33 -5.73 12.82 13.92
C GLY A 33 -6.60 12.50 12.72
N PHE A 34 -6.15 11.65 11.80
CA PHE A 34 -6.91 11.34 10.58
C PHE A 34 -8.24 10.64 10.82
N TYR A 35 -8.42 10.05 11.99
CA TYR A 35 -9.64 9.33 12.38
C TYR A 35 -10.35 9.94 13.57
N GLU A 36 -10.08 11.20 13.91
CA GLU A 36 -10.79 11.89 14.98
C GLU A 36 -12.30 11.95 14.70
N GLY A 37 -13.11 11.54 15.67
CA GLY A 37 -14.56 11.52 15.56
C GLY A 37 -15.11 10.39 14.68
N VAL A 38 -14.27 9.48 14.19
CA VAL A 38 -14.68 8.33 13.35
C VAL A 38 -14.83 7.10 14.23
N ASP A 39 -15.98 6.42 14.12
CA ASP A 39 -16.19 5.11 14.75
C ASP A 39 -15.55 4.01 13.90
N LEU A 40 -14.41 3.50 14.36
CA LEU A 40 -13.69 2.40 13.72
C LEU A 40 -14.10 1.01 14.24
N GLN A 41 -14.97 0.94 15.26
CA GLN A 41 -15.40 -0.33 15.85
C GLN A 41 -16.70 -0.86 15.21
N GLY A 42 -17.53 0.03 14.74
CA GLY A 42 -18.78 -0.31 14.07
C GLY A 42 -18.59 -0.74 12.61
N PRO A 43 -19.68 -1.09 11.91
CA PRO A 43 -19.64 -1.38 10.48
C PRO A 43 -19.12 -0.14 9.70
N PRO A 44 -18.31 -0.33 8.65
CA PRO A 44 -17.88 0.79 7.83
C PRO A 44 -19.07 1.52 7.20
N ASN A 45 -19.08 2.84 7.32
CA ASN A 45 -20.11 3.66 6.70
C ASN A 45 -19.62 4.27 5.37
N LYS A 46 -20.53 4.87 4.64
CA LYS A 46 -20.26 5.45 3.32
C LYS A 46 -19.21 6.57 3.39
N GLU A 47 -19.28 7.40 4.41
CA GLU A 47 -18.36 8.53 4.58
C GLU A 47 -16.92 8.04 4.77
N LEU A 48 -16.72 7.05 5.63
CA LEU A 48 -15.40 6.45 5.85
C LEU A 48 -14.86 5.82 4.56
N VAL A 49 -15.64 4.96 3.91
CA VAL A 49 -15.19 4.26 2.70
C VAL A 49 -14.91 5.24 1.57
N SER A 50 -15.77 6.26 1.39
CA SER A 50 -15.55 7.29 0.36
C SER A 50 -14.28 8.08 0.61
N SER A 51 -13.98 8.41 1.87
CA SER A 51 -12.74 9.10 2.25
C SER A 51 -11.50 8.24 1.95
N LEU A 52 -11.53 6.96 2.31
CA LEU A 52 -10.43 6.02 2.02
C LEU A 52 -10.19 5.87 0.52
N VAL A 53 -11.25 5.75 -0.26
CA VAL A 53 -11.19 5.67 -1.73
C VAL A 53 -10.60 6.95 -2.32
N ALA A 54 -11.08 8.12 -1.88
CA ALA A 54 -10.58 9.41 -2.36
C ALA A 54 -9.07 9.57 -2.07
N ASN A 55 -8.62 9.17 -0.89
CA ASN A 55 -7.20 9.23 -0.52
C ASN A 55 -6.35 8.32 -1.42
N LEU A 56 -6.79 7.09 -1.69
CA LEU A 56 -6.10 6.18 -2.61
C LEU A 56 -6.00 6.76 -4.02
N HIS A 57 -7.09 7.31 -4.55
CA HIS A 57 -7.09 7.97 -5.86
C HIS A 57 -6.14 9.17 -5.89
N GLY A 58 -6.08 9.94 -4.80
CA GLY A 58 -5.16 11.07 -4.67
C GLY A 58 -3.71 10.66 -4.88
N GLU A 59 -3.25 9.65 -4.15
CA GLU A 59 -1.87 9.16 -4.25
C GLU A 59 -1.55 8.62 -5.66
N VAL A 60 -2.48 7.90 -6.28
CA VAL A 60 -2.32 7.42 -7.67
C VAL A 60 -2.20 8.62 -8.64
N SER A 61 -3.00 9.66 -8.43
CA SER A 61 -2.94 10.88 -9.24
C SER A 61 -1.61 11.62 -9.07
N GLU A 62 -1.06 11.66 -7.87
CA GLU A 62 0.25 12.28 -7.60
C GLU A 62 1.38 11.53 -8.31
N PHE A 63 1.36 10.21 -8.32
CA PHE A 63 2.31 9.41 -9.10
C PHE A 63 2.21 9.72 -10.60
N TRP A 64 1.00 9.79 -11.14
CA TRP A 64 0.77 10.14 -12.54
C TRP A 64 1.27 11.55 -12.87
N GLU A 65 1.02 12.51 -11.99
CA GLU A 65 1.46 13.90 -12.16
C GLU A 65 2.99 14.02 -12.13
N ALA A 66 3.67 13.27 -11.25
CA ALA A 66 5.12 13.21 -11.23
C ALA A 66 5.68 12.69 -12.57
N PHE A 67 5.04 11.68 -13.16
CA PHE A 67 5.40 11.18 -14.49
C PHE A 67 5.21 12.24 -15.58
N ARG A 68 4.04 12.88 -15.60
CA ARG A 68 3.72 13.92 -16.61
C ARG A 68 4.70 15.08 -16.59
N ASN A 69 5.21 15.43 -15.42
CA ASN A 69 6.18 16.49 -15.22
C ASN A 69 7.63 16.05 -15.41
N GLY A 70 7.88 14.79 -15.80
CA GLY A 70 9.22 14.25 -16.02
C GLY A 70 10.05 14.12 -14.74
N LYS A 71 9.41 13.97 -13.57
CA LYS A 71 10.06 14.04 -12.25
C LYS A 71 10.26 12.70 -11.55
N LEU A 72 9.89 11.57 -12.15
CA LEU A 72 9.91 10.28 -11.46
C LEU A 72 11.25 9.96 -10.82
N SER A 73 12.36 10.25 -11.49
CA SER A 73 13.72 9.97 -11.00
C SER A 73 14.35 11.12 -10.23
N GLU A 74 13.67 12.25 -10.10
CA GLU A 74 14.15 13.37 -9.30
C GLU A 74 13.93 13.12 -7.80
N PRO A 75 14.75 13.75 -6.93
CA PRO A 75 14.48 13.74 -5.50
C PRO A 75 13.06 14.27 -5.21
N CYS A 76 12.37 13.62 -4.28
CA CYS A 76 11.04 14.09 -3.88
C CYS A 76 11.14 15.45 -3.16
N ASP A 77 10.03 16.15 -3.04
CA ASP A 77 9.96 17.46 -2.37
C ASP A 77 10.29 17.40 -0.86
N LYS A 78 10.28 16.21 -0.28
CA LYS A 78 10.64 15.97 1.12
C LYS A 78 12.06 15.45 1.32
N ALA A 79 12.85 15.30 0.24
CA ALA A 79 14.19 14.69 0.28
C ALA A 79 15.15 15.45 1.20
N GLU A 80 15.15 16.78 1.16
CA GLU A 80 15.97 17.61 2.03
C GLU A 80 15.64 17.36 3.51
N LYS A 81 14.35 17.31 3.84
CA LYS A 81 13.92 17.03 5.22
C LYS A 81 14.24 15.60 5.65
N MET A 82 14.15 14.64 4.75
CA MET A 82 14.57 13.27 5.02
C MET A 82 16.06 13.22 5.38
N ASP A 83 16.90 13.91 4.62
CA ASP A 83 18.34 13.99 4.87
C ASP A 83 18.65 14.63 6.23
N GLU A 84 18.02 15.75 6.56
CA GLU A 84 18.13 16.39 7.88
C GLU A 84 17.80 15.46 9.04
N LEU A 85 16.85 14.54 8.85
CA LEU A 85 16.43 13.57 9.84
C LEU A 85 17.30 12.29 9.84
N GLY A 86 18.31 12.20 9.00
CA GLY A 86 19.15 11.01 8.86
C GLY A 86 18.47 9.85 8.16
N LEU A 87 17.39 10.11 7.40
CA LEU A 87 16.68 9.11 6.63
C LEU A 87 17.25 9.03 5.20
N THR A 88 17.08 7.86 4.57
CA THR A 88 17.38 7.73 3.15
C THR A 88 16.46 8.64 2.34
N THR A 89 17.03 9.42 1.43
CA THR A 89 16.24 10.27 0.54
C THR A 89 15.61 9.44 -0.56
N LEU A 90 14.38 9.80 -0.95
CA LEU A 90 13.60 9.09 -1.95
C LEU A 90 13.45 9.91 -3.22
N THR A 91 13.35 9.23 -4.35
CA THR A 91 12.85 9.83 -5.59
C THR A 91 11.35 10.06 -5.53
N CYS A 92 10.82 10.89 -6.44
CA CYS A 92 9.37 11.07 -6.55
C CYS A 92 8.65 9.74 -6.81
N ALA A 93 9.21 8.88 -7.68
CA ALA A 93 8.61 7.57 -7.95
C ALA A 93 8.55 6.69 -6.70
N GLU A 94 9.61 6.64 -5.92
CA GLU A 94 9.66 5.85 -4.68
C GLU A 94 8.67 6.39 -3.65
N GLU A 95 8.62 7.70 -3.46
CA GLU A 95 7.69 8.34 -2.51
C GLU A 95 6.23 8.05 -2.88
N GLU A 96 5.84 8.33 -4.11
CA GLU A 96 4.44 8.22 -4.53
C GLU A 96 3.94 6.77 -4.54
N LEU A 97 4.78 5.81 -4.95
CA LEU A 97 4.42 4.39 -4.84
C LEU A 97 4.32 3.95 -3.39
N ALA A 98 5.22 4.43 -2.53
CA ALA A 98 5.13 4.15 -1.08
C ALA A 98 3.85 4.72 -0.49
N ASP A 99 3.46 5.93 -0.85
CA ASP A 99 2.24 6.56 -0.35
C ASP A 99 0.97 5.80 -0.78
N ILE A 100 0.93 5.29 -2.01
CA ILE A 100 -0.18 4.43 -2.47
C ILE A 100 -0.30 3.19 -1.56
N VAL A 101 0.81 2.51 -1.28
CA VAL A 101 0.81 1.30 -0.43
C VAL A 101 0.48 1.65 1.02
N ILE A 102 1.01 2.75 1.55
CA ILE A 102 0.70 3.24 2.89
C ILE A 102 -0.81 3.52 3.03
N ARG A 103 -1.43 4.20 2.05
CA ARG A 103 -2.88 4.42 2.06
C ARG A 103 -3.67 3.12 2.01
N ALA A 104 -3.21 2.13 1.24
CA ALA A 104 -3.87 0.82 1.17
C ALA A 104 -3.80 0.08 2.52
N PHE A 105 -2.64 0.06 3.19
CA PHE A 105 -2.50 -0.55 4.51
C PHE A 105 -3.28 0.20 5.59
N ASP A 106 -3.31 1.53 5.54
CA ASP A 106 -4.12 2.33 6.45
C ASP A 106 -5.63 2.04 6.27
N ALA A 107 -6.10 2.01 5.03
CA ALA A 107 -7.49 1.65 4.72
C ALA A 107 -7.83 0.26 5.25
N ALA A 108 -6.93 -0.71 5.06
CA ALA A 108 -7.11 -2.06 5.59
C ALA A 108 -7.21 -2.06 7.12
N GLY A 109 -6.38 -1.26 7.81
CA GLY A 109 -6.47 -1.08 9.26
C GLY A 109 -7.81 -0.51 9.68
N ALA A 110 -8.29 0.54 9.02
CA ALA A 110 -9.57 1.16 9.29
C ALA A 110 -10.75 0.20 9.06
N LEU A 111 -10.65 -0.67 8.05
CA LEU A 111 -11.68 -1.65 7.69
C LEU A 111 -11.49 -3.01 8.38
N ARG A 112 -10.48 -3.15 9.22
CA ARG A 112 -10.15 -4.39 9.96
C ARG A 112 -9.90 -5.58 9.04
N ILE A 113 -9.17 -5.34 7.95
CA ILE A 113 -8.77 -6.34 6.96
C ILE A 113 -7.31 -6.70 7.20
N ASP A 114 -6.97 -7.98 7.23
CA ASP A 114 -5.59 -8.46 7.20
C ASP A 114 -5.10 -8.41 5.74
N LEU A 115 -4.55 -7.26 5.34
CA LEU A 115 -4.14 -7.02 3.96
C LEU A 115 -2.91 -7.85 3.57
N GLY A 116 -1.97 -8.04 4.49
CA GLY A 116 -0.78 -8.86 4.24
C GLY A 116 -1.16 -10.28 3.83
N ARG A 117 -2.05 -10.92 4.60
CA ARG A 117 -2.60 -12.23 4.26
C ARG A 117 -3.32 -12.22 2.91
N ALA A 118 -4.15 -11.20 2.68
CA ALA A 118 -4.90 -11.08 1.43
C ALA A 118 -3.98 -10.96 0.22
N ILE A 119 -2.87 -10.20 0.34
CA ILE A 119 -1.87 -10.07 -0.71
C ILE A 119 -1.23 -11.42 -1.03
N ILE A 120 -0.81 -12.17 -0.01
CA ILE A 120 -0.18 -13.47 -0.17
C ILE A 120 -1.13 -14.44 -0.88
N VAL A 121 -2.37 -14.54 -0.41
CA VAL A 121 -3.40 -15.41 -1.03
C VAL A 121 -3.65 -15.01 -2.48
N LYS A 122 -3.81 -13.71 -2.73
CA LYS A 122 -4.07 -13.21 -4.08
C LYS A 122 -2.88 -13.40 -5.01
N HIS A 123 -1.67 -13.21 -4.52
CA HIS A 123 -0.46 -13.49 -5.29
C HIS A 123 -0.40 -14.97 -5.70
N ASN A 124 -0.58 -15.87 -4.74
CA ASN A 124 -0.57 -17.32 -5.02
C ASN A 124 -1.65 -17.71 -6.03
N TYR A 125 -2.85 -17.15 -5.91
CA TYR A 125 -3.89 -17.35 -6.93
C TYR A 125 -3.42 -16.87 -8.30
N ASN A 126 -2.81 -15.69 -8.37
CA ASN A 126 -2.34 -15.13 -9.64
C ASN A 126 -1.29 -15.99 -10.31
N THR A 127 -0.42 -16.69 -9.56
CA THR A 127 0.58 -17.61 -10.12
C THR A 127 -0.05 -18.80 -10.82
N THR A 128 -1.28 -19.17 -10.49
CA THR A 128 -2.00 -20.27 -11.13
C THR A 128 -2.72 -19.87 -12.42
N ARG A 129 -2.80 -18.57 -12.72
CA ARG A 129 -3.53 -18.08 -13.89
C ARG A 129 -2.71 -18.28 -15.17
N SER A 130 -3.41 -18.53 -16.28
CA SER A 130 -2.79 -18.68 -17.58
C SER A 130 -2.11 -17.38 -18.04
N HIS A 131 -1.21 -17.52 -19.04
CA HIS A 131 -0.50 -16.38 -19.62
C HIS A 131 -1.46 -15.23 -19.99
N ARG A 132 -1.14 -14.03 -19.56
CA ARG A 132 -1.98 -12.82 -19.74
C ARG A 132 -3.42 -13.02 -19.28
N HIS A 133 -3.61 -13.78 -18.19
CA HIS A 133 -4.94 -14.01 -17.60
C HIS A 133 -6.00 -14.51 -18.61
N GLY A 134 -5.61 -15.44 -19.50
CA GLY A 134 -6.50 -15.99 -20.52
C GLY A 134 -6.53 -15.17 -21.81
N GLY A 135 -5.49 -14.41 -22.13
CA GLY A 135 -5.35 -13.63 -23.36
C GLY A 135 -6.02 -12.25 -23.32
N LYS A 136 -6.48 -11.81 -22.15
CA LYS A 136 -7.04 -10.45 -22.01
C LYS A 136 -5.94 -9.40 -22.23
N GLN A 137 -6.25 -8.40 -23.02
CA GLN A 137 -5.44 -7.18 -23.05
C GLN A 137 -5.61 -6.44 -21.70
N ALA A 138 -4.53 -5.87 -21.21
CA ALA A 138 -4.52 -5.21 -19.92
C ALA A 138 -5.60 -4.14 -19.78
#